data_74e6537cd23a0c7fa6f663fd6d949973
#
_entry.id   74e6537cd23a0c7fa6f663fd6d949973
#
_cell.length_a   1.000
_cell.length_b   1.000
_cell.length_c   1.000
_cell.angle_alpha   90.00
_cell.angle_beta   90.00
_cell.angle_gamma   90.00
#
_symmetry.space_group_name_H-M   'P 1'
#
loop_
_entity.id
_entity.type
_entity.pdbx_description
1 polymer ?
#
loop_
_entity_poly.entity_id
_entity_poly.type
_entity_poly.pdbx_seq_one_letter_code
_entity_poly.pdbx_strand_id
1 'polypeptide(L)'
;MQEEEKYITFSFGRADKPLQNQFGDFMGFTDTLDTAAETEAFLQIVDEFSQNLPAEQSFEYKSKVVDYCIEQDKRGEVVDFTDLADYVESQMESKPESKTGENFSHYIVEKQKERQATQPALTPEEMAEQDAPTSQVAEAIKTELIPDRKKLKSFIRYSGKNKDISLSFSAAMLEDDVVFDGVNNRLQINKLPESLIKQLKAQNEKD
;
A
#
# COMPACT_ATOMS: atom_id res chain seq x y z
N MET A 1 11.72 -27.36 15.49
CA MET A 1 11.72 -26.20 16.42
C MET A 1 11.69 -25.00 15.50
N GLN A 2 10.53 -24.38 15.31
CA GLN A 2 10.41 -23.13 14.56
C GLN A 2 10.91 -22.03 15.48
N GLU A 3 11.91 -21.28 15.05
CA GLU A 3 12.31 -20.04 15.72
C GLU A 3 11.21 -19.02 15.42
N GLU A 4 10.50 -18.60 16.46
CA GLU A 4 9.62 -17.44 16.37
C GLU A 4 10.49 -16.19 16.20
N GLU A 5 10.48 -15.62 15.02
CA GLU A 5 11.08 -14.30 14.78
C GLU A 5 10.28 -13.26 15.56
N LYS A 6 10.92 -12.61 16.52
CA LYS A 6 10.31 -11.56 17.32
C LYS A 6 10.68 -10.20 16.74
N TYR A 7 9.69 -9.47 16.27
CA TYR A 7 9.87 -8.12 15.74
C TYR A 7 9.67 -7.06 16.83
N ILE A 8 10.56 -6.08 16.88
CA ILE A 8 10.41 -4.87 17.69
C ILE A 8 10.36 -3.69 16.74
N THR A 9 9.24 -2.98 16.72
CA THR A 9 9.05 -1.81 15.85
C THR A 9 9.34 -0.52 16.61
N PHE A 10 10.26 0.30 16.08
CA PHE A 10 10.51 1.65 16.55
C PHE A 10 10.04 2.65 15.47
N SER A 11 9.22 3.62 15.87
CA SER A 11 8.80 4.70 14.99
C SER A 11 9.61 5.96 15.26
N PHE A 12 10.42 6.37 14.29
CA PHE A 12 11.18 7.62 14.32
C PHE A 12 10.44 8.69 13.54
N GLY A 13 9.58 9.47 14.13
CA GLY A 13 8.75 10.49 13.51
C GLY A 13 9.38 11.20 12.29
N ARG A 14 10.19 12.24 12.49
CA ARG A 14 10.87 13.00 11.42
C ARG A 14 12.38 12.79 11.39
N ALA A 15 12.90 11.71 11.93
CA ALA A 15 14.34 11.45 11.95
C ALA A 15 14.83 11.12 10.53
N ASP A 16 15.98 11.70 10.17
CA ASP A 16 16.64 11.43 8.90
C ASP A 16 17.14 9.97 8.82
N LYS A 17 17.14 9.38 7.63
CA LYS A 17 17.62 8.00 7.39
C LYS A 17 18.97 7.68 8.04
N PRO A 18 20.00 8.57 7.99
CA PRO A 18 21.26 8.32 8.66
C PRO A 18 21.15 8.09 10.18
N LEU A 19 20.27 8.82 10.86
CA LEU A 19 20.05 8.67 12.30
C LEU A 19 19.32 7.37 12.63
N GLN A 20 18.40 6.94 11.77
CA GLN A 20 17.72 5.65 11.90
C GLN A 20 18.70 4.49 11.78
N ASN A 21 19.60 4.54 10.79
CA ASN A 21 20.64 3.53 10.59
C ASN A 21 21.60 3.47 11.77
N GLN A 22 22.09 4.61 12.25
CA GLN A 22 22.96 4.68 13.44
C GLN A 22 22.31 4.10 14.69
N PHE A 23 21.00 4.30 14.86
CA PHE A 23 20.28 3.71 15.97
C PHE A 23 20.11 2.20 15.79
N GLY A 24 19.82 1.73 14.57
CA GLY A 24 19.79 0.32 14.22
C GLY A 24 21.11 -0.37 14.56
N ASP A 25 22.22 0.19 14.12
CA ASP A 25 23.58 -0.29 14.40
C ASP A 25 23.88 -0.33 15.90
N PHE A 26 23.50 0.72 16.64
CA PHE A 26 23.67 0.79 18.09
C PHE A 26 22.88 -0.28 18.83
N MET A 27 21.67 -0.60 18.36
CA MET A 27 20.79 -1.63 18.93
C MET A 27 21.12 -3.04 18.45
N GLY A 28 22.07 -3.19 17.51
CA GLY A 28 22.46 -4.47 16.93
C GLY A 28 21.44 -5.03 15.90
N PHE A 29 20.60 -4.15 15.34
CA PHE A 29 19.73 -4.53 14.23
C PHE A 29 20.51 -4.40 12.90
N THR A 30 20.61 -5.49 12.19
CA THR A 30 21.33 -5.55 10.90
C THR A 30 20.50 -5.08 9.72
N ASP A 31 19.17 -5.07 9.84
CA ASP A 31 18.25 -4.66 8.78
C ASP A 31 17.19 -3.68 9.29
N THR A 32 17.08 -2.54 8.62
CA THR A 32 15.95 -1.63 8.78
C THR A 32 14.87 -1.99 7.79
N LEU A 33 13.77 -2.55 8.27
CA LEU A 33 12.61 -2.86 7.44
C LEU A 33 11.96 -1.55 6.94
N ASP A 34 11.98 -1.30 5.64
CA ASP A 34 11.21 -0.19 5.04
C ASP A 34 9.77 -0.63 4.80
N THR A 35 8.95 -0.59 5.86
CA THR A 35 7.55 -1.00 5.81
C THR A 35 6.75 -0.22 4.75
N ALA A 36 7.13 1.02 4.46
CA ALA A 36 6.48 1.83 3.43
C ALA A 36 6.78 1.30 2.02
N ALA A 37 8.04 0.98 1.73
CA ALA A 37 8.43 0.40 0.44
C ALA A 37 7.84 -1.01 0.26
N GLU A 38 7.84 -1.82 1.31
CA GLU A 38 7.23 -3.15 1.27
C GLU A 38 5.71 -3.10 1.05
N THR A 39 5.02 -2.21 1.76
CA THR A 39 3.59 -2.01 1.55
C THR A 39 3.31 -1.52 0.14
N GLU A 40 4.12 -0.63 -0.43
CA GLU A 40 3.95 -0.16 -1.80
C GLU A 40 4.13 -1.29 -2.82
N ALA A 41 5.16 -2.13 -2.64
CA ALA A 41 5.40 -3.30 -3.50
C ALA A 41 4.25 -4.32 -3.42
N PHE A 42 3.74 -4.57 -2.22
CA PHE A 42 2.56 -5.39 -2.00
C PHE A 42 1.32 -4.83 -2.69
N LEU A 43 1.04 -3.53 -2.53
CA LEU A 43 -0.11 -2.88 -3.16
C LEU A 43 -0.05 -2.87 -4.70
N GLN A 44 1.14 -2.83 -5.28
CA GLN A 44 1.31 -3.03 -6.73
C GLN A 44 0.87 -4.43 -7.16
N ILE A 45 1.21 -5.47 -6.40
CA ILE A 45 0.77 -6.84 -6.68
C ILE A 45 -0.75 -6.96 -6.55
N VAL A 46 -1.34 -6.32 -5.54
CA VAL A 46 -2.80 -6.25 -5.36
C VAL A 46 -3.47 -5.56 -6.55
N ASP A 47 -2.89 -4.47 -7.05
CA ASP A 47 -3.41 -3.75 -8.22
C ASP A 47 -3.34 -4.61 -9.48
N GLU A 48 -2.21 -5.25 -9.73
CA GLU A 48 -2.03 -6.17 -10.87
C GLU A 48 -3.03 -7.34 -10.81
N PHE A 49 -3.20 -7.97 -9.64
CA PHE A 49 -4.18 -9.04 -9.47
C PHE A 49 -5.60 -8.56 -9.73
N SER A 50 -5.95 -7.40 -9.19
CA SER A 50 -7.30 -6.84 -9.33
C SER A 50 -7.68 -6.48 -10.77
N GLN A 51 -6.70 -6.21 -11.64
CA GLN A 51 -6.93 -5.98 -13.08
C GLN A 51 -7.32 -7.27 -13.81
N ASN A 52 -7.01 -8.43 -13.25
CA ASN A 52 -7.45 -9.72 -13.76
C ASN A 52 -8.89 -10.10 -13.35
N LEU A 53 -9.49 -9.32 -12.44
CA LEU A 53 -10.88 -9.49 -12.02
C LEU A 53 -11.82 -8.69 -12.93
N PRO A 54 -13.14 -9.01 -12.92
CA PRO A 54 -14.15 -8.15 -13.50
C PRO A 54 -14.11 -6.74 -12.90
N ALA A 55 -14.38 -5.70 -13.70
CA ALA A 55 -14.24 -4.31 -13.28
C ALA A 55 -15.05 -3.97 -12.01
N GLU A 56 -16.22 -4.57 -11.83
CA GLU A 56 -17.10 -4.40 -10.67
C GLU A 56 -16.46 -4.98 -9.40
N GLN A 57 -15.76 -6.12 -9.52
CA GLN A 57 -15.09 -6.78 -8.40
C GLN A 57 -13.73 -6.15 -8.05
N SER A 58 -13.07 -5.52 -9.02
CA SER A 58 -11.71 -4.97 -8.84
C SER A 58 -11.65 -3.93 -7.72
N PHE A 59 -12.60 -2.99 -7.67
CA PHE A 59 -12.63 -1.97 -6.62
C PHE A 59 -12.99 -2.58 -5.25
N GLU A 60 -14.00 -3.45 -5.21
CA GLU A 60 -14.39 -4.14 -3.98
C GLU A 60 -13.25 -4.96 -3.41
N TYR A 61 -12.55 -5.72 -4.26
CA TYR A 61 -11.38 -6.50 -3.87
C TYR A 61 -10.30 -5.64 -3.19
N LYS A 62 -9.88 -4.55 -3.86
CA LYS A 62 -8.89 -3.61 -3.31
C LYS A 62 -9.34 -3.04 -1.96
N SER A 63 -10.61 -2.68 -1.84
CA SER A 63 -11.19 -2.14 -0.61
C SER A 63 -11.09 -3.15 0.53
N LYS A 64 -11.49 -4.41 0.31
CA LYS A 64 -11.42 -5.47 1.31
C LYS A 64 -9.99 -5.79 1.75
N VAL A 65 -9.03 -5.80 0.79
CA VAL A 65 -7.61 -5.97 1.11
C VAL A 65 -7.12 -4.85 2.04
N VAL A 66 -7.43 -3.59 1.71
CA VAL A 66 -7.01 -2.44 2.51
C VAL A 66 -7.67 -2.43 3.88
N ASP A 67 -8.97 -2.76 3.95
CA ASP A 67 -9.72 -2.83 5.22
C ASP A 67 -9.08 -3.87 6.16
N TYR A 68 -8.75 -5.06 5.65
CA TYR A 68 -8.06 -6.09 6.42
C TYR A 68 -6.70 -5.61 6.93
N CYS A 69 -5.86 -5.05 6.04
CA CYS A 69 -4.54 -4.56 6.41
C CYS A 69 -4.61 -3.44 7.48
N ILE A 70 -5.59 -2.53 7.38
CA ILE A 70 -5.80 -1.47 8.37
C ILE A 70 -6.26 -2.06 9.71
N GLU A 71 -7.05 -3.12 9.70
CA GLU A 71 -7.49 -3.79 10.92
C GLU A 71 -6.33 -4.48 11.63
N GLN A 72 -5.46 -5.18 10.88
CA GLN A 72 -4.25 -5.79 11.44
C GLN A 72 -3.30 -4.72 12.01
N ASP A 73 -3.08 -3.61 11.30
CA ASP A 73 -2.28 -2.48 11.80
C ASP A 73 -2.83 -1.93 13.13
N LYS A 74 -4.15 -1.78 13.27
CA LYS A 74 -4.79 -1.35 14.53
C LYS A 74 -4.57 -2.31 15.69
N ARG A 75 -4.46 -3.61 15.40
CA ARG A 75 -4.19 -4.67 16.40
C ARG A 75 -2.71 -4.80 16.70
N GLY A 76 -1.84 -4.20 15.88
CA GLY A 76 -0.39 -4.39 15.94
C GLY A 76 0.04 -5.78 15.46
N GLU A 77 -0.74 -6.39 14.58
CA GLU A 77 -0.52 -7.70 14.02
C GLU A 77 0.02 -7.59 12.58
N VAL A 78 0.77 -8.59 12.15
CA VAL A 78 1.22 -8.72 10.77
C VAL A 78 0.07 -9.19 9.87
N VAL A 79 0.17 -8.90 8.58
CA VAL A 79 -0.74 -9.39 7.55
C VAL A 79 -0.18 -10.69 6.99
N ASP A 80 -0.74 -11.84 7.33
CA ASP A 80 -0.46 -13.11 6.64
C ASP A 80 -1.23 -13.15 5.31
N PHE A 81 -0.56 -13.52 4.22
CA PHE A 81 -1.16 -13.48 2.89
C PHE A 81 -2.19 -14.59 2.63
N THR A 82 -2.12 -15.69 3.38
CA THR A 82 -3.12 -16.76 3.30
C THR A 82 -4.39 -16.33 4.01
N ASP A 83 -4.26 -15.83 5.24
CA ASP A 83 -5.39 -15.31 6.02
C ASP A 83 -6.08 -14.14 5.31
N LEU A 84 -5.29 -13.26 4.69
CA LEU A 84 -5.81 -12.17 3.87
C LEU A 84 -6.64 -12.70 2.70
N ALA A 85 -6.13 -13.69 1.96
CA ALA A 85 -6.84 -14.26 0.82
C ALA A 85 -8.17 -14.88 1.25
N ASP A 86 -8.16 -15.68 2.33
CA ASP A 86 -9.35 -16.31 2.88
C ASP A 86 -10.38 -15.27 3.37
N TYR A 87 -9.89 -14.21 4.04
CA TYR A 87 -10.74 -13.12 4.49
C TYR A 87 -11.44 -12.44 3.30
N VAL A 88 -10.67 -12.03 2.28
CA VAL A 88 -11.24 -11.32 1.13
C VAL A 88 -12.24 -12.20 0.39
N GLU A 89 -11.92 -13.48 0.15
CA GLU A 89 -12.86 -14.42 -0.47
C GLU A 89 -14.16 -14.58 0.35
N SER A 90 -14.08 -14.55 1.68
CA SER A 90 -15.25 -14.67 2.55
C SER A 90 -16.13 -13.43 2.58
N GLN A 91 -15.56 -12.26 2.30
CA GLN A 91 -16.23 -10.95 2.37
C GLN A 91 -16.80 -10.47 1.03
N MET A 92 -16.45 -11.11 -0.07
CA MET A 92 -16.97 -10.79 -1.37
C MET A 92 -18.29 -11.54 -1.64
N GLU A 93 -19.28 -10.87 -2.25
CA GLU A 93 -20.58 -11.47 -2.58
C GLU A 93 -20.43 -12.63 -3.58
N SER A 94 -19.45 -12.57 -4.45
CA SER A 94 -19.08 -13.64 -5.37
C SER A 94 -17.58 -13.90 -5.27
N LYS A 95 -17.18 -15.18 -5.32
CA LYS A 95 -15.75 -15.52 -5.34
C LYS A 95 -15.06 -14.74 -6.45
N PRO A 96 -13.89 -14.11 -6.15
CA PRO A 96 -13.12 -13.43 -7.17
C PRO A 96 -12.66 -14.46 -8.21
N GLU A 97 -13.35 -14.50 -9.33
CA GLU A 97 -12.97 -15.32 -10.47
C GLU A 97 -11.85 -14.59 -11.23
N SER A 98 -10.61 -14.83 -10.83
CA SER A 98 -9.46 -14.42 -11.61
C SER A 98 -9.53 -15.06 -12.99
N LYS A 99 -9.28 -14.29 -14.05
CA LYS A 99 -9.18 -14.80 -15.43
C LYS A 99 -8.14 -15.91 -15.58
N THR A 100 -7.18 -15.98 -14.67
CA THR A 100 -6.13 -17.01 -14.59
C THR A 100 -6.54 -18.21 -13.73
N GLY A 101 -7.64 -18.13 -12.97
CA GLY A 101 -8.06 -19.18 -12.04
C GLY A 101 -7.16 -19.32 -10.81
N GLU A 102 -6.26 -18.37 -10.58
CA GLU A 102 -5.28 -18.41 -9.50
C GLU A 102 -5.85 -17.77 -8.22
N ASN A 103 -5.53 -18.37 -7.07
CA ASN A 103 -5.77 -17.78 -5.77
C ASN A 103 -4.72 -16.67 -5.49
N PHE A 104 -5.12 -15.62 -4.78
CA PHE A 104 -4.25 -14.47 -4.49
C PHE A 104 -2.98 -14.86 -3.73
N SER A 105 -3.06 -15.76 -2.75
CA SER A 105 -1.87 -16.21 -1.99
C SER A 105 -0.82 -16.87 -2.88
N HIS A 106 -1.23 -17.63 -3.87
CA HIS A 106 -0.34 -18.22 -4.86
C HIS A 106 0.22 -17.16 -5.82
N TYR A 107 -0.63 -16.26 -6.28
CA TYR A 107 -0.24 -15.18 -7.18
C TYR A 107 0.83 -14.26 -6.58
N ILE A 108 0.71 -13.88 -5.30
CA ILE A 108 1.69 -13.01 -4.65
C ILE A 108 3.06 -13.67 -4.53
N VAL A 109 3.11 -14.98 -4.23
CA VAL A 109 4.36 -15.75 -4.17
C VAL A 109 5.03 -15.81 -5.55
N GLU A 110 4.28 -16.09 -6.61
CA GLU A 110 4.80 -16.13 -7.97
C GLU A 110 5.33 -14.76 -8.41
N LYS A 111 4.61 -13.67 -8.11
CA LYS A 111 5.05 -12.30 -8.42
C LYS A 111 6.30 -11.88 -7.66
N GLN A 112 6.46 -12.29 -6.42
CA GLN A 112 7.71 -12.07 -5.69
C GLN A 112 8.88 -12.80 -6.35
N LYS A 113 8.70 -14.05 -6.75
CA LYS A 113 9.72 -14.83 -7.48
C LYS A 113 10.10 -14.16 -8.81
N GLU A 114 9.11 -13.72 -9.60
CA GLU A 114 9.35 -13.03 -10.86
C GLU A 114 10.17 -11.75 -10.66
N ARG A 115 9.86 -10.95 -9.62
CA ARG A 115 10.59 -9.72 -9.31
C ARG A 115 12.03 -10.00 -8.90
N GLN A 116 12.26 -11.03 -8.08
CA GLN A 116 13.61 -11.46 -7.71
C GLN A 116 14.43 -11.94 -8.93
N ALA A 117 13.81 -12.69 -9.83
CA ALA A 117 14.47 -13.17 -11.03
C ALA A 117 14.82 -12.05 -12.04
N THR A 118 14.10 -10.92 -11.97
CA THR A 118 14.26 -9.80 -12.90
C THR A 118 15.22 -8.73 -12.36
N GLN A 119 15.57 -8.75 -11.07
CA GLN A 119 16.61 -7.86 -10.54
C GLN A 119 17.96 -8.27 -11.13
N PRO A 120 18.64 -7.37 -11.89
CA PRO A 120 19.98 -7.67 -12.38
C PRO A 120 20.89 -7.89 -11.17
N ALA A 121 21.58 -9.01 -11.15
CA ALA A 121 22.66 -9.21 -10.20
C ALA A 121 23.67 -8.05 -10.39
N LEU A 122 23.88 -7.25 -9.35
CA LEU A 122 24.91 -6.20 -9.39
C LEU A 122 26.24 -6.83 -9.77
N THR A 123 26.95 -6.22 -10.70
CA THR A 123 28.28 -6.69 -11.09
C THR A 123 29.24 -6.51 -9.93
N PRO A 124 30.30 -7.35 -9.83
CA PRO A 124 31.31 -7.23 -8.77
C PRO A 124 31.95 -5.85 -8.67
N GLU A 125 31.92 -5.04 -9.73
CA GLU A 125 32.45 -3.68 -9.78
C GLU A 125 31.49 -2.67 -9.12
N GLU A 126 30.19 -2.83 -9.23
CA GLU A 126 29.18 -1.99 -8.57
C GLU A 126 29.09 -2.28 -7.05
N MET A 127 29.52 -3.49 -6.63
CA MET A 127 29.62 -3.86 -5.21
C MET A 127 30.80 -3.18 -4.49
N ALA A 128 31.82 -2.74 -5.22
CA ALA A 128 33.05 -2.16 -4.63
C ALA A 128 32.93 -0.65 -4.34
N GLU A 129 31.94 0.04 -4.91
CA GLU A 129 31.76 1.49 -4.72
C GLU A 129 30.72 1.86 -3.64
N GLN A 130 30.02 0.89 -3.07
CA GLN A 130 29.07 1.13 -1.98
C GLN A 130 29.68 0.71 -0.65
N ASP A 131 30.14 1.71 0.10
CA ASP A 131 30.72 1.59 1.44
C ASP A 131 29.64 1.31 2.53
N ALA A 132 28.62 0.55 2.19
CA ALA A 132 27.60 0.06 3.12
C ALA A 132 27.48 -1.47 2.95
N PRO A 133 27.35 -2.24 4.04
CA PRO A 133 27.03 -3.66 3.94
C PRO A 133 25.59 -3.82 3.44
N THR A 134 25.42 -3.72 2.14
CA THR A 134 24.15 -4.13 1.51
C THR A 134 24.15 -5.64 1.52
N SER A 135 23.56 -6.18 2.57
CA SER A 135 23.28 -7.61 2.66
C SER A 135 22.33 -7.96 1.51
N GLN A 136 22.89 -8.33 0.36
CA GLN A 136 22.16 -9.04 -0.69
C GLN A 136 21.94 -10.48 -0.24
N VAL A 137 21.22 -10.64 0.85
CA VAL A 137 20.48 -11.86 1.09
C VAL A 137 19.39 -11.87 0.02
N ALA A 138 19.36 -12.89 -0.84
CA ALA A 138 18.24 -13.13 -1.72
C ALA A 138 16.98 -12.94 -0.86
N GLU A 139 16.21 -11.88 -1.14
CA GLU A 139 15.06 -11.55 -0.30
C GLU A 139 14.19 -12.80 -0.20
N ALA A 140 14.07 -13.36 1.00
CA ALA A 140 13.24 -14.53 1.21
C ALA A 140 11.82 -14.18 0.73
N ILE A 141 11.16 -15.15 0.08
CA ILE A 141 9.76 -14.98 -0.32
C ILE A 141 8.97 -14.72 0.96
N LYS A 142 8.43 -13.50 1.05
CA LYS A 142 7.67 -13.09 2.23
C LYS A 142 6.26 -13.66 2.15
N THR A 143 5.81 -14.25 3.25
CA THR A 143 4.43 -14.72 3.42
C THR A 143 3.61 -13.77 4.27
N GLU A 144 4.25 -12.77 4.86
CA GLU A 144 3.64 -11.78 5.75
C GLU A 144 4.16 -10.37 5.48
N LEU A 145 3.40 -9.37 5.91
CA LEU A 145 3.68 -7.95 5.74
C LEU A 145 3.37 -7.18 7.03
N ILE A 146 4.27 -6.25 7.40
CA ILE A 146 3.95 -5.20 8.38
C ILE A 146 3.42 -3.99 7.60
N PRO A 147 2.12 -3.66 7.71
CA PRO A 147 1.52 -2.68 6.83
C PRO A 147 1.85 -1.23 7.22
N ASP A 148 2.17 -0.38 6.23
CA ASP A 148 2.22 1.08 6.40
C ASP A 148 0.84 1.69 6.14
N ARG A 149 0.24 2.25 7.18
CA ARG A 149 -1.12 2.81 7.14
C ARG A 149 -1.29 3.97 6.15
N LYS A 150 -0.25 4.78 5.93
CA LYS A 150 -0.34 5.92 5.00
C LYS A 150 -0.41 5.44 3.57
N LYS A 151 0.40 4.44 3.22
CA LYS A 151 0.38 3.81 1.90
C LYS A 151 -0.96 3.13 1.62
N LEU A 152 -1.49 2.37 2.59
CA LEU A 152 -2.81 1.75 2.49
C LEU A 152 -3.91 2.76 2.21
N LYS A 153 -4.00 3.83 3.00
CA LYS A 153 -5.03 4.87 2.83
C LYS A 153 -4.93 5.61 1.50
N SER A 154 -3.73 5.77 0.95
CA SER A 154 -3.54 6.44 -0.34
C SER A 154 -3.87 5.56 -1.55
N PHE A 155 -3.91 4.25 -1.39
CA PHE A 155 -4.12 3.28 -2.46
C PHE A 155 -5.54 3.29 -3.01
N ILE A 156 -6.54 3.39 -2.14
CA ILE A 156 -7.95 3.46 -2.56
C ILE A 156 -8.27 4.86 -3.06
N ARG A 157 -8.81 4.95 -4.27
CA ARG A 157 -9.26 6.20 -4.87
C ARG A 157 -10.74 6.12 -5.24
N TYR A 158 -11.50 7.08 -4.78
CA TYR A 158 -12.86 7.30 -5.22
C TYR A 158 -12.85 8.15 -6.48
N SER A 159 -13.53 7.74 -7.51
CA SER A 159 -13.67 8.49 -8.75
C SER A 159 -15.06 8.43 -9.30
N GLY A 160 -15.54 9.54 -9.83
CA GLY A 160 -16.82 9.63 -10.48
C GLY A 160 -16.79 10.72 -11.55
N LYS A 161 -17.48 10.48 -12.66
CA LYS A 161 -17.56 11.43 -13.77
C LYS A 161 -18.96 11.46 -14.34
N ASN A 162 -19.47 12.67 -14.57
CA ASN A 162 -20.63 12.91 -15.41
C ASN A 162 -20.25 13.90 -16.53
N LYS A 163 -21.25 14.45 -17.23
CA LYS A 163 -21.02 15.38 -18.36
C LYS A 163 -20.24 16.64 -17.94
N ASP A 164 -20.49 17.15 -16.74
CA ASP A 164 -20.04 18.48 -16.30
C ASP A 164 -19.04 18.43 -15.14
N ILE A 165 -18.99 17.30 -14.41
CA ILE A 165 -18.16 17.13 -13.22
C ILE A 165 -17.32 15.85 -13.35
N SER A 166 -16.04 15.99 -12.99
CA SER A 166 -15.14 14.85 -12.80
C SER A 166 -14.46 15.00 -11.44
N LEU A 167 -14.62 14.00 -10.59
CA LEU A 167 -14.04 13.97 -9.25
C LEU A 167 -13.13 12.74 -9.13
N SER A 168 -11.99 12.92 -8.49
CA SER A 168 -11.10 11.83 -8.11
C SER A 168 -10.28 12.24 -6.89
N PHE A 169 -10.39 11.47 -5.80
CA PHE A 169 -9.63 11.72 -4.56
C PHE A 169 -9.30 10.39 -3.87
N SER A 170 -8.26 10.39 -3.03
CA SER A 170 -7.87 9.20 -2.27
C SER A 170 -8.78 9.02 -1.05
N ALA A 171 -8.94 7.78 -0.59
CA ALA A 171 -9.67 7.48 0.63
C ALA A 171 -9.04 8.16 1.87
N ALA A 172 -7.74 8.46 1.83
CA ALA A 172 -7.06 9.20 2.88
C ALA A 172 -7.61 10.63 3.10
N MET A 173 -8.30 11.19 2.13
CA MET A 173 -8.92 12.53 2.24
C MET A 173 -10.29 12.52 2.88
N LEU A 174 -10.93 11.35 2.99
CA LEU A 174 -12.20 11.21 3.72
C LEU A 174 -11.95 11.46 5.21
N GLU A 175 -12.90 12.11 5.86
CA GLU A 175 -12.89 12.54 7.26
C GLU A 175 -12.13 13.85 7.53
N ASP A 176 -11.03 14.14 6.80
CA ASP A 176 -10.25 15.36 7.00
C ASP A 176 -10.62 16.46 5.98
N ASP A 177 -10.23 16.26 4.74
CA ASP A 177 -10.35 17.26 3.66
C ASP A 177 -11.66 17.11 2.86
N VAL A 178 -12.26 15.91 2.88
CA VAL A 178 -13.49 15.56 2.15
C VAL A 178 -14.48 14.89 3.11
N VAL A 179 -15.67 15.43 3.21
CA VAL A 179 -16.75 14.90 4.05
C VAL A 179 -17.90 14.43 3.18
N PHE A 180 -18.29 13.18 3.33
CA PHE A 180 -19.45 12.62 2.63
C PHE A 180 -20.66 12.50 3.57
N ASP A 181 -21.73 13.19 3.24
CA ASP A 181 -23.04 13.05 3.89
C ASP A 181 -23.88 12.04 3.11
N GLY A 182 -23.89 10.80 3.61
CA GLY A 182 -24.61 9.69 2.96
C GLY A 182 -26.14 9.82 3.02
N VAL A 183 -26.69 10.63 3.94
CA VAL A 183 -28.14 10.84 4.05
C VAL A 183 -28.64 11.75 2.91
N ASN A 184 -27.88 12.82 2.63
CA ASN A 184 -28.26 13.81 1.62
C ASN A 184 -27.51 13.62 0.29
N ASN A 185 -26.66 12.61 0.16
CA ASN A 185 -25.79 12.36 -0.99
C ASN A 185 -24.95 13.60 -1.37
N ARG A 186 -24.34 14.25 -0.38
CA ARG A 186 -23.54 15.45 -0.53
C ARG A 186 -22.09 15.17 -0.25
N LEU A 187 -21.23 15.76 -1.07
CA LEU A 187 -19.78 15.78 -0.85
C LEU A 187 -19.33 17.21 -0.56
N GLN A 188 -18.70 17.41 0.58
CA GLN A 188 -18.10 18.69 0.95
C GLN A 188 -16.58 18.54 0.92
N ILE A 189 -15.92 19.48 0.21
CA ILE A 189 -14.47 19.53 0.10
C ILE A 189 -13.99 20.74 0.91
N ASN A 190 -13.32 20.50 2.03
CA ASN A 190 -12.88 21.55 2.95
C ASN A 190 -11.57 22.21 2.51
N LYS A 191 -10.75 21.48 1.75
CA LYS A 191 -9.46 21.95 1.26
C LYS A 191 -9.37 21.80 -0.25
N LEU A 192 -9.51 22.90 -0.94
CA LEU A 192 -9.42 22.96 -2.40
C LEU A 192 -7.97 23.10 -2.86
N PRO A 193 -7.60 22.53 -4.02
CA PRO A 193 -6.32 22.79 -4.66
C PRO A 193 -6.14 24.29 -4.96
N GLU A 194 -4.95 24.83 -4.75
CA GLU A 194 -4.66 26.26 -4.97
C GLU A 194 -4.97 26.75 -6.38
N SER A 195 -4.75 25.89 -7.38
CA SER A 195 -5.06 26.19 -8.79
C SER A 195 -6.55 26.42 -8.99
N LEU A 196 -7.41 25.63 -8.33
CA LEU A 196 -8.87 25.79 -8.41
C LEU A 196 -9.32 27.04 -7.66
N ILE A 197 -8.75 27.30 -6.47
CA ILE A 197 -9.05 28.52 -5.70
C ILE A 197 -8.74 29.78 -6.53
N LYS A 198 -7.60 29.81 -7.24
CA LYS A 198 -7.22 30.95 -8.09
C LYS A 198 -8.23 31.16 -9.22
N GLN A 199 -8.70 30.08 -9.86
CA GLN A 199 -9.68 30.16 -10.94
C GLN A 199 -11.04 30.66 -10.43
N LEU A 200 -11.52 30.16 -9.31
CA LEU A 200 -12.80 30.61 -8.72
C LEU A 200 -12.77 32.06 -8.25
N LYS A 201 -11.65 32.51 -7.64
CA LYS A 201 -11.49 33.94 -7.24
C LYS A 201 -11.46 34.85 -8.44
N ALA A 202 -10.76 34.50 -9.52
CA ALA A 202 -10.71 35.29 -10.74
C ALA A 202 -12.07 35.43 -11.44
N GLN A 203 -13.00 34.51 -11.22
CA GLN A 203 -14.37 34.56 -11.70
C GLN A 203 -15.20 35.55 -10.87
N ASN A 204 -15.10 35.49 -9.54
CA ASN A 204 -15.86 36.37 -8.62
C ASN A 204 -15.43 37.83 -8.68
N GLU A 205 -14.25 38.16 -9.18
CA GLU A 205 -13.78 39.54 -9.35
C GLU A 205 -14.31 40.20 -10.66
N LYS A 206 -15.01 39.43 -11.51
CA LYS A 206 -15.57 39.93 -12.79
C LYS A 206 -17.08 40.21 -12.74
N ASP A 207 -17.74 39.82 -11.67
CA ASP A 207 -19.14 40.13 -11.35
C ASP A 207 -19.22 41.29 -10.36
#